data_ab0a92a7cd967af1b81bff7a35c8efc9
#
_entry.id   ab0a92a7cd967af1b81bff7a35c8efc9
#
_cell.length_a   1.000
_cell.length_b   1.000
_cell.length_c   1.000
_cell.angle_alpha   90.00
_cell.angle_beta   90.00
_cell.angle_gamma   90.00
#
_symmetry.space_group_name_H-M   'P 1'
#
loop_
_entity.id
_entity.type
_entity.pdbx_description
1 polymer ?
#
loop_
_entity_poly.entity_id
_entity_poly.type
_entity_poly.pdbx_seq_one_letter_code
_entity_poly.pdbx_strand_id
1 'polypeptide(L)'
;RDLYITAYPSSCGFYKLDPKISERFGLDDYLNIIGKEKVETIDLDTFVNENNMESIDFIKLDTEGSELDILKGGGKTVSSVLGLSVEVEFVEFHKGQPLFSDVDQYLRTIGFELYDFDLNRSSKKALTPYASANLDIGQIIFGQALYLRDPVEKLDSDNSDKEFWYESRI
;
A
#
# COMPACT_ATOMS: atom_id res chain seq x y z
N ARG A 1 2.70 -18.20 -5.96
CA ARG A 1 2.20 -17.17 -6.87
C ARG A 1 3.15 -16.97 -8.05
N ASP A 2 2.69 -16.31 -9.09
CA ASP A 2 3.53 -15.87 -10.20
C ASP A 2 4.10 -14.48 -9.86
N LEU A 3 5.43 -14.36 -9.82
CA LEU A 3 6.13 -13.07 -9.67
C LEU A 3 6.53 -12.56 -11.05
N TYR A 4 6.07 -11.39 -11.42
CA TYR A 4 6.48 -10.70 -12.64
C TYR A 4 7.72 -9.85 -12.36
N ILE A 5 8.78 -10.10 -13.14
CA ILE A 5 10.06 -9.44 -13.02
C ILE A 5 10.11 -8.32 -14.06
N THR A 6 10.34 -7.11 -13.61
CA THR A 6 10.43 -5.93 -14.48
C THR A 6 11.87 -5.51 -14.70
N ALA A 7 12.10 -4.65 -15.69
CA ALA A 7 13.41 -4.05 -15.94
C ALA A 7 13.92 -3.22 -14.75
N TYR A 8 13.02 -2.70 -13.93
CA TYR A 8 13.34 -1.97 -12.70
C TYR A 8 12.99 -2.84 -11.49
N PRO A 9 13.98 -3.34 -10.73
CA PRO A 9 13.76 -4.35 -9.69
C PRO A 9 12.74 -3.99 -8.61
N SER A 10 12.62 -2.71 -8.25
CA SER A 10 11.64 -2.27 -7.25
C SER A 10 10.18 -2.33 -7.73
N SER A 11 9.94 -2.50 -9.03
CA SER A 11 8.60 -2.61 -9.60
C SER A 11 8.19 -4.05 -9.92
N CYS A 12 8.87 -5.03 -9.32
CA CYS A 12 8.49 -6.44 -9.42
C CYS A 12 7.28 -6.73 -8.52
N GLY A 13 6.28 -7.44 -9.04
CA GLY A 13 5.06 -7.68 -8.27
C GLY A 13 4.29 -8.92 -8.70
N PHE A 14 3.20 -9.21 -8.01
CA PHE A 14 2.34 -10.37 -8.26
C PHE A 14 1.22 -10.11 -9.25
N TYR A 15 1.02 -8.86 -9.63
CA TYR A 15 0.04 -8.46 -10.63
C TYR A 15 0.72 -8.15 -11.96
N LYS A 16 0.09 -8.56 -13.06
CA LYS A 16 0.65 -8.35 -14.39
C LYS A 16 0.42 -6.92 -14.85
N LEU A 17 1.50 -6.21 -15.18
CA LEU A 17 1.44 -4.88 -15.77
C LEU A 17 0.54 -4.80 -17.00
N ASP A 18 -0.22 -3.71 -17.14
CA ASP A 18 -0.89 -3.35 -18.38
C ASP A 18 0.02 -2.42 -19.21
N PRO A 19 0.62 -2.92 -20.31
CA PRO A 19 1.54 -2.11 -21.09
C PRO A 19 0.88 -0.87 -21.72
N LYS A 20 -0.45 -0.88 -21.92
CA LYS A 20 -1.17 0.28 -22.47
C LYS A 20 -1.23 1.44 -21.48
N ILE A 21 -1.30 1.12 -20.19
CA ILE A 21 -1.32 2.15 -19.14
C ILE A 21 0.07 2.70 -18.92
N SER A 22 1.09 1.84 -18.80
CA SER A 22 2.49 2.30 -18.66
C SER A 22 2.93 3.19 -19.83
N GLU A 23 2.60 2.81 -21.07
CA GLU A 23 2.86 3.63 -22.26
C GLU A 23 2.20 5.00 -22.20
N ARG A 24 0.94 5.08 -21.72
CA ARG A 24 0.22 6.38 -21.58
C ARG A 24 0.92 7.36 -20.68
N PHE A 25 1.63 6.89 -19.68
CA PHE A 25 2.37 7.72 -18.73
C PHE A 25 3.87 7.82 -19.08
N GLY A 26 4.34 7.12 -20.13
CA GLY A 26 5.76 7.11 -20.52
C GLY A 26 6.64 6.34 -19.54
N LEU A 27 6.09 5.31 -18.91
CA LEU A 27 6.77 4.45 -17.92
C LEU A 27 7.12 3.07 -18.49
N ASP A 28 6.93 2.88 -19.80
CA ASP A 28 7.14 1.62 -20.52
C ASP A 28 8.59 1.07 -20.38
N ASP A 29 9.60 1.95 -20.38
CA ASP A 29 10.99 1.53 -20.22
C ASP A 29 11.30 1.00 -18.81
N TYR A 30 10.62 1.51 -17.78
CA TYR A 30 10.81 1.13 -16.38
C TYR A 30 9.99 -0.10 -16.00
N LEU A 31 8.75 -0.14 -16.45
CA LEU A 31 7.77 -1.14 -16.06
C LEU A 31 7.70 -2.34 -17.02
N ASN A 32 8.66 -2.46 -17.97
CA ASN A 32 8.68 -3.57 -18.90
C ASN A 32 8.94 -4.91 -18.20
N ILE A 33 8.05 -5.90 -18.41
CA ILE A 33 8.22 -7.25 -17.88
C ILE A 33 9.30 -7.97 -18.68
N ILE A 34 10.39 -8.34 -17.99
CA ILE A 34 11.53 -9.07 -18.57
C ILE A 34 11.56 -10.55 -18.17
N GLY A 35 10.75 -10.95 -17.20
CA GLY A 35 10.72 -12.33 -16.73
C GLY A 35 9.48 -12.63 -15.89
N LYS A 36 9.32 -13.91 -15.57
CA LYS A 36 8.26 -14.42 -14.70
C LYS A 36 8.78 -15.65 -13.98
N GLU A 37 8.59 -15.71 -12.67
CA GLU A 37 8.97 -16.85 -11.85
C GLU A 37 7.82 -17.29 -10.95
N LYS A 38 7.81 -18.56 -10.58
CA LYS A 38 6.92 -19.08 -9.53
C LYS A 38 7.62 -19.02 -8.19
N VAL A 39 7.00 -18.34 -7.25
CA VAL A 39 7.49 -18.25 -5.87
C VAL A 39 6.45 -18.81 -4.90
N GLU A 40 6.93 -19.44 -3.84
CA GLU A 40 6.10 -19.82 -2.71
C GLU A 40 5.84 -18.57 -1.86
N THR A 41 4.62 -18.45 -1.36
CA THR A 41 4.21 -17.33 -0.50
C THR A 41 3.46 -17.88 0.69
N ILE A 42 3.61 -17.21 1.82
CA ILE A 42 2.80 -17.42 3.03
C ILE A 42 2.04 -16.13 3.35
N ASP A 43 0.96 -16.25 4.07
CA ASP A 43 0.26 -15.08 4.58
C ASP A 43 0.97 -14.47 5.79
N LEU A 44 0.63 -13.21 6.10
CA LEU A 44 1.29 -12.45 7.16
C LEU A 44 1.06 -13.08 8.55
N ASP A 45 -0.15 -13.58 8.83
CA ASP A 45 -0.45 -14.21 10.11
C ASP A 45 0.39 -15.48 10.31
N THR A 46 0.55 -16.29 9.27
CA THR A 46 1.44 -17.47 9.29
C THR A 46 2.89 -17.06 9.52
N PHE A 47 3.39 -16.04 8.80
CA PHE A 47 4.76 -15.53 8.97
C PHE A 47 5.04 -15.06 10.40
N VAL A 48 4.15 -14.27 10.98
CA VAL A 48 4.26 -13.76 12.34
C VAL A 48 4.32 -14.91 13.36
N ASN A 49 3.44 -15.90 13.20
CA ASN A 49 3.37 -17.06 14.09
C ASN A 49 4.63 -17.95 13.99
N GLU A 50 5.08 -18.28 12.79
CA GLU A 50 6.27 -19.14 12.57
C GLU A 50 7.56 -18.49 13.08
N ASN A 51 7.63 -17.14 13.06
CA ASN A 51 8.79 -16.40 13.56
C ASN A 51 8.66 -16.00 15.05
N ASN A 52 7.61 -16.43 15.75
CA ASN A 52 7.35 -16.12 17.16
C ASN A 52 7.42 -14.61 17.47
N MET A 53 6.85 -13.78 16.60
CA MET A 53 6.77 -12.34 16.83
C MET A 53 5.67 -12.05 17.85
N GLU A 54 6.03 -11.45 19.00
CA GLU A 54 5.09 -11.22 20.10
C GLU A 54 4.15 -10.05 19.82
N SER A 55 4.64 -8.96 19.21
CA SER A 55 3.85 -7.79 18.86
C SER A 55 4.41 -7.09 17.63
N ILE A 56 3.52 -6.47 16.87
CA ILE A 56 3.87 -5.55 15.78
C ILE A 56 3.05 -4.29 15.99
N ASP A 57 3.72 -3.16 16.13
CA ASP A 57 3.06 -1.87 16.37
C ASP A 57 2.71 -1.15 15.07
N PHE A 58 3.55 -1.32 14.04
CA PHE A 58 3.41 -0.62 12.77
C PHE A 58 3.85 -1.50 11.59
N ILE A 59 3.11 -1.42 10.48
CA ILE A 59 3.44 -2.13 9.24
C ILE A 59 3.57 -1.13 8.10
N LYS A 60 4.68 -1.20 7.34
CA LYS A 60 4.81 -0.56 6.04
C LYS A 60 4.61 -1.60 4.94
N LEU A 61 3.71 -1.31 4.01
CA LEU A 61 3.47 -2.07 2.79
C LEU A 61 3.78 -1.21 1.57
N ASP A 62 4.58 -1.80 0.65
CA ASP A 62 5.05 -1.19 -0.57
C ASP A 62 5.46 -2.37 -1.48
N THR A 63 4.47 -3.01 -2.10
CA THR A 63 4.59 -4.34 -2.72
C THR A 63 4.00 -4.42 -4.12
N GLU A 64 3.93 -3.24 -4.78
CA GLU A 64 3.54 -3.11 -6.18
C GLU A 64 2.17 -3.76 -6.49
N GLY A 65 1.15 -3.35 -5.72
CA GLY A 65 -0.25 -3.72 -5.91
C GLY A 65 -0.75 -4.93 -5.13
N SER A 66 0.06 -5.57 -4.27
CA SER A 66 -0.39 -6.71 -3.45
C SER A 66 -0.72 -6.38 -2.00
N GLU A 67 -0.78 -5.10 -1.64
CA GLU A 67 -1.00 -4.59 -0.30
C GLU A 67 -2.30 -5.13 0.31
N LEU A 68 -3.41 -5.07 -0.43
CA LEU A 68 -4.70 -5.56 0.04
C LEU A 68 -4.71 -7.08 0.25
N ASP A 69 -4.00 -7.84 -0.58
CA ASP A 69 -3.85 -9.30 -0.39
C ASP A 69 -3.12 -9.59 0.93
N ILE A 70 -2.04 -8.84 1.21
CA ILE A 70 -1.26 -8.97 2.45
C ILE A 70 -2.10 -8.59 3.66
N LEU A 71 -2.82 -7.46 3.60
CA LEU A 71 -3.71 -7.01 4.66
C LEU A 71 -4.80 -8.04 4.98
N LYS A 72 -5.40 -8.66 3.97
CA LYS A 72 -6.40 -9.71 4.16
C LYS A 72 -5.81 -11.01 4.69
N GLY A 73 -4.59 -11.36 4.25
CA GLY A 73 -3.86 -12.53 4.74
C GLY A 73 -3.27 -12.37 6.15
N GLY A 74 -3.24 -11.13 6.66
CA GLY A 74 -2.78 -10.79 8.00
C GLY A 74 -3.87 -10.33 8.94
N GLY A 75 -5.09 -10.83 8.80
CA GLY A 75 -6.26 -10.29 9.49
C GLY A 75 -6.10 -10.18 11.02
N LYS A 76 -5.47 -11.15 11.68
CA LYS A 76 -5.18 -11.09 13.12
C LYS A 76 -4.09 -10.07 13.44
N THR A 77 -2.97 -10.15 12.73
CA THR A 77 -1.83 -9.25 12.89
C THR A 77 -2.24 -7.80 12.65
N VAL A 78 -2.90 -7.54 11.52
CA VAL A 78 -3.36 -6.20 11.15
C VAL A 78 -4.37 -5.66 12.16
N SER A 79 -5.20 -6.53 12.76
CA SER A 79 -6.15 -6.10 13.79
C SER A 79 -5.49 -5.65 15.09
N SER A 80 -4.24 -5.99 15.34
CA SER A 80 -3.50 -5.64 16.56
C SER A 80 -2.57 -4.44 16.42
N VAL A 81 -2.17 -4.06 15.18
CA VAL A 81 -1.24 -2.95 14.98
C VAL A 81 -1.90 -1.59 15.21
N LEU A 82 -1.10 -0.60 15.59
CA LEU A 82 -1.53 0.77 15.87
C LEU A 82 -1.61 1.61 14.59
N GLY A 83 -0.78 1.33 13.61
CA GLY A 83 -0.74 2.08 12.36
C GLY A 83 -0.18 1.31 11.18
N LEU A 84 -0.47 1.83 10.00
CA LEU A 84 -0.07 1.28 8.71
C LEU A 84 0.39 2.41 7.80
N SER A 85 1.49 2.19 7.09
CA SER A 85 1.88 2.99 5.93
C SER A 85 1.74 2.10 4.70
N VAL A 86 0.80 2.42 3.82
CA VAL A 86 0.42 1.54 2.70
C VAL A 86 0.56 2.31 1.40
N GLU A 87 1.35 1.77 0.45
CA GLU A 87 1.29 2.27 -0.91
C GLU A 87 -0.07 1.90 -1.53
N VAL A 88 -0.67 2.86 -2.21
CA VAL A 88 -1.97 2.70 -2.86
C VAL A 88 -1.98 3.36 -4.22
N GLU A 89 -2.61 2.73 -5.18
CA GLU A 89 -2.69 3.23 -6.55
C GLU A 89 -4.05 3.84 -6.85
N PHE A 90 -4.03 4.88 -7.69
CA PHE A 90 -5.21 5.54 -8.24
C PHE A 90 -5.43 5.20 -9.71
N VAL A 91 -4.46 4.50 -10.30
CA VAL A 91 -4.48 4.05 -11.70
C VAL A 91 -4.16 2.57 -11.72
N GLU A 92 -4.94 1.80 -12.44
CA GLU A 92 -4.73 0.34 -12.60
C GLU A 92 -3.52 0.09 -13.53
N PHE A 93 -2.30 0.23 -13.00
CA PHE A 93 -1.08 -0.12 -13.74
C PHE A 93 -0.95 -1.62 -13.93
N HIS A 94 -1.41 -2.40 -12.96
CA HIS A 94 -1.39 -3.85 -13.00
C HIS A 94 -2.83 -4.37 -13.09
N LYS A 95 -3.07 -5.31 -13.99
CA LYS A 95 -4.42 -5.86 -14.26
C LYS A 95 -5.03 -6.50 -13.03
N GLY A 96 -6.16 -5.98 -12.60
CA GLY A 96 -6.92 -6.49 -11.48
C GLY A 96 -6.31 -6.17 -10.12
N GLN A 97 -5.31 -5.28 -10.04
CA GLN A 97 -4.79 -4.82 -8.76
C GLN A 97 -5.85 -4.02 -8.00
N PRO A 98 -5.87 -4.12 -6.67
CA PRO A 98 -6.67 -3.23 -5.85
C PRO A 98 -6.24 -1.78 -6.02
N LEU A 99 -7.19 -0.86 -5.96
CA LEU A 99 -6.94 0.58 -5.95
C LEU A 99 -7.12 1.14 -4.54
N PHE A 100 -6.78 2.43 -4.35
CA PHE A 100 -6.97 3.15 -3.10
C PHE A 100 -8.35 2.92 -2.47
N SER A 101 -9.40 2.96 -3.27
CA SER A 101 -10.78 2.75 -2.78
C SER A 101 -10.99 1.39 -2.14
N ASP A 102 -10.35 0.34 -2.68
CA ASP A 102 -10.49 -1.02 -2.17
C ASP A 102 -9.74 -1.19 -0.85
N VAL A 103 -8.53 -0.60 -0.78
CA VAL A 103 -7.70 -0.59 0.44
C VAL A 103 -8.36 0.23 1.54
N ASP A 104 -8.78 1.47 1.24
CA ASP A 104 -9.43 2.37 2.20
C ASP A 104 -10.72 1.75 2.75
N GLN A 105 -11.56 1.20 1.88
CA GLN A 105 -12.79 0.55 2.30
C GLN A 105 -12.49 -0.61 3.26
N TYR A 106 -11.51 -1.46 2.94
CA TYR A 106 -11.15 -2.59 3.80
C TYR A 106 -10.63 -2.12 5.15
N LEU A 107 -9.67 -1.19 5.17
CA LEU A 107 -9.06 -0.69 6.41
C LEU A 107 -10.08 -0.02 7.34
N ARG A 108 -11.02 0.72 6.80
CA ARG A 108 -12.12 1.30 7.59
C ARG A 108 -12.99 0.24 8.24
N THR A 109 -13.24 -0.90 7.56
CA THR A 109 -14.05 -1.99 8.18
C THR A 109 -13.39 -2.62 9.39
N ILE A 110 -12.09 -2.48 9.54
CA ILE A 110 -11.31 -3.03 10.65
C ILE A 110 -10.78 -1.95 11.62
N GLY A 111 -11.35 -0.73 11.56
CA GLY A 111 -11.15 0.34 12.53
C GLY A 111 -9.90 1.20 12.32
N PHE A 112 -9.44 1.34 11.08
CA PHE A 112 -8.41 2.31 10.73
C PHE A 112 -9.02 3.55 10.10
N GLU A 113 -8.37 4.69 10.34
CA GLU A 113 -8.68 5.96 9.70
C GLU A 113 -7.50 6.45 8.88
N LEU A 114 -7.79 7.02 7.71
CA LEU A 114 -6.79 7.70 6.91
C LEU A 114 -6.36 8.98 7.61
N TYR A 115 -5.06 9.09 7.89
CA TYR A 115 -4.50 10.19 8.68
C TYR A 115 -3.68 11.16 7.85
N ASP A 116 -2.91 10.65 6.89
CA ASP A 116 -2.07 11.47 6.02
C ASP A 116 -1.85 10.81 4.67
N PHE A 117 -1.40 11.58 3.70
CA PHE A 117 -1.24 11.12 2.33
C PHE A 117 -0.08 11.84 1.63
N ASP A 118 0.91 11.09 1.20
CA ASP A 118 1.94 11.58 0.28
C ASP A 118 1.59 11.12 -1.14
N LEU A 119 1.31 12.06 -2.05
CA LEU A 119 0.74 11.79 -3.36
C LEU A 119 1.74 12.00 -4.49
N ASN A 120 1.85 11.00 -5.35
CA ASN A 120 2.62 11.06 -6.58
C ASN A 120 1.73 11.34 -7.79
N ARG A 121 2.19 12.24 -8.65
CA ARG A 121 1.47 12.66 -9.85
C ARG A 121 2.31 12.39 -11.09
N SER A 122 1.64 12.10 -12.20
CA SER A 122 2.29 12.01 -13.50
C SER A 122 1.41 12.58 -14.60
N SER A 123 2.03 13.25 -15.55
CA SER A 123 1.39 13.70 -16.77
C SER A 123 1.40 12.59 -17.81
N LYS A 124 0.30 12.47 -18.56
CA LYS A 124 0.25 11.56 -19.70
C LYS A 124 1.26 12.00 -20.77
N LYS A 125 1.95 11.03 -21.38
CA LYS A 125 3.00 11.25 -22.40
C LYS A 125 2.56 12.25 -23.51
N ALA A 126 1.31 12.14 -23.96
CA ALA A 126 0.76 13.04 -24.98
C ALA A 126 0.63 14.51 -24.52
N LEU A 127 0.61 14.77 -23.22
CA LEU A 127 0.51 16.11 -22.65
C LEU A 127 1.86 16.67 -22.18
N THR A 128 2.91 15.85 -22.18
CA THR A 128 4.26 16.25 -21.71
C THR A 128 4.84 17.49 -22.42
N PRO A 129 4.60 17.72 -23.73
CA PRO A 129 5.06 18.93 -24.39
C PRO A 129 4.43 20.23 -23.84
N TYR A 130 3.28 20.12 -23.18
CA TYR A 130 2.49 21.22 -22.62
C TYR A 130 2.57 21.29 -21.09
N ALA A 131 3.08 20.25 -20.46
CA ALA A 131 3.31 20.22 -19.01
C ALA A 131 4.62 20.97 -18.72
N SER A 132 4.55 22.00 -17.89
CA SER A 132 5.78 22.56 -17.30
C SER A 132 6.48 21.44 -16.51
N ALA A 133 7.81 21.51 -16.37
CA ALA A 133 8.61 20.53 -15.62
C ALA A 133 8.28 20.45 -14.10
N ASN A 134 7.14 20.94 -13.70
CA ASN A 134 6.66 20.96 -12.32
C ASN A 134 6.01 19.59 -12.02
N LEU A 135 6.68 18.78 -11.22
CA LEU A 135 6.27 17.42 -10.84
C LEU A 135 4.92 17.35 -10.09
N ASP A 136 4.40 18.50 -9.66
CA ASP A 136 3.10 18.60 -8.97
C ASP A 136 1.89 18.69 -9.93
N ILE A 137 2.13 18.62 -11.23
CA ILE A 137 1.06 18.73 -12.25
C ILE A 137 0.82 17.37 -12.89
N GLY A 138 -0.44 16.96 -12.89
CA GLY A 138 -0.86 15.71 -13.54
C GLY A 138 -1.91 14.96 -12.76
N GLN A 139 -2.19 13.76 -13.23
CA GLN A 139 -3.08 12.84 -12.57
C GLN A 139 -2.36 12.22 -11.37
N ILE A 140 -3.04 12.11 -10.23
CA ILE A 140 -2.57 11.26 -9.12
C ILE A 140 -2.50 9.84 -9.64
N ILE A 141 -1.35 9.19 -9.45
CA ILE A 141 -1.12 7.83 -9.94
C ILE A 141 -0.97 6.82 -8.81
N PHE A 142 -0.20 7.15 -7.79
CA PHE A 142 -0.07 6.37 -6.56
C PHE A 142 0.27 7.30 -5.39
N GLY A 143 0.30 6.76 -4.19
CA GLY A 143 0.70 7.50 -2.99
C GLY A 143 0.93 6.61 -1.80
N GLN A 144 1.58 7.17 -0.79
CA GLN A 144 1.78 6.51 0.49
C GLN A 144 0.73 7.02 1.48
N ALA A 145 -0.19 6.15 1.87
CA ALA A 145 -1.27 6.45 2.79
C ALA A 145 -0.89 6.04 4.22
N LEU A 146 -1.00 6.96 5.16
CA LEU A 146 -0.86 6.69 6.59
C LEU A 146 -2.24 6.43 7.20
N TYR A 147 -2.41 5.25 7.75
CA TYR A 147 -3.60 4.85 8.50
C TYR A 147 -3.26 4.64 9.97
N LEU A 148 -4.07 5.17 10.85
CA LEU A 148 -3.94 4.99 12.28
C LEU A 148 -5.28 4.50 12.86
N ARG A 149 -5.22 3.77 13.98
CA ARG A 149 -6.41 3.52 14.79
C ARG A 149 -6.73 4.77 15.59
N ASP A 150 -8.02 5.08 15.73
CA ASP A 150 -8.42 6.16 16.62
C ASP A 150 -8.17 5.74 18.08
N PRO A 151 -7.21 6.36 18.77
CA PRO A 151 -6.95 6.05 20.17
C PRO A 151 -8.09 6.55 21.08
N VAL A 152 -8.89 7.52 20.63
CA VAL A 152 -9.96 8.14 21.42
C VAL A 152 -11.15 7.21 21.55
N GLU A 153 -11.48 6.45 20.50
CA GLU A 153 -12.57 5.46 20.53
C GLU A 153 -12.32 4.37 21.59
N LYS A 154 -11.07 3.97 21.80
CA LYS A 154 -10.67 3.05 22.87
C LYS A 154 -10.70 3.71 24.25
N LEU A 155 -10.38 5.00 24.34
CA LEU A 155 -10.38 5.75 25.60
C LEU A 155 -11.80 6.01 26.12
N ASP A 156 -12.79 6.09 25.23
CA ASP A 156 -14.20 6.27 25.62
C ASP A 156 -14.83 4.97 26.13
N SER A 157 -14.32 3.82 25.73
CA SER A 157 -14.80 2.51 26.14
C SER A 157 -14.17 2.00 27.45
N ASP A 158 -13.01 2.49 27.84
CA ASP A 158 -12.31 2.03 29.06
C ASP A 158 -11.55 3.19 29.75
N ASN A 159 -12.10 3.62 30.90
CA ASN A 159 -11.58 4.79 31.64
C ASN A 159 -10.22 4.51 32.31
N SER A 160 -9.69 3.29 32.24
CA SER A 160 -8.48 2.85 32.94
C SER A 160 -7.17 3.12 32.17
N ASP A 161 -7.22 3.34 30.85
CA ASP A 161 -6.01 3.40 30.03
C ASP A 161 -5.65 4.81 29.52
N LYS A 162 -6.34 5.85 30.00
CA LYS A 162 -6.06 7.24 29.58
C LYS A 162 -4.62 7.70 29.84
N GLU A 163 -4.02 7.26 30.93
CA GLU A 163 -2.63 7.60 31.29
C GLU A 163 -1.61 6.95 30.36
N PHE A 164 -1.81 5.70 29.97
CA PHE A 164 -0.90 4.95 29.13
C PHE A 164 -0.69 5.60 27.75
N TRP A 165 -1.76 6.13 27.14
CA TRP A 165 -1.70 6.76 25.81
C TRP A 165 -1.08 8.14 25.80
N TYR A 166 -1.13 8.87 26.92
CA TYR A 166 -0.45 10.17 27.05
C TYR A 166 1.06 10.01 27.23
N GLU A 167 1.51 8.98 27.93
CA GLU A 167 2.93 8.74 28.19
C GLU A 167 3.70 8.15 26.99
N SER A 168 3.02 7.45 26.08
CA SER A 168 3.65 6.83 24.90
C SER A 168 3.89 7.79 23.72
N ARG A 169 3.59 9.08 23.86
CA ARG A 169 3.71 10.11 22.81
C ARG A 169 4.80 11.15 23.02
N ILE A 170 5.72 10.93 23.95
CA ILE A 170 6.85 11.87 24.16
C ILE A 170 8.12 11.31 23.56
#